data_ac48951cfb9716906fc164dec427c4c3
#
_entry.id   ac48951cfb9716906fc164dec427c4c3
#
_cell.length_a   1.000
_cell.length_b   1.000
_cell.length_c   1.000
_cell.angle_alpha   90.00
_cell.angle_beta   90.00
_cell.angle_gamma   90.00
#
_symmetry.space_group_name_H-M   'P 1'
#
loop_
_entity.id
_entity.type
_entity.pdbx_description
1 polymer ?
#
loop_
_entity_poly.entity_id
_entity_poly.type
_entity_poly.pdbx_seq_one_letter_code
_entity_poly.pdbx_strand_id
1 'polypeptide(L)'
;EQKKIYAACAGAARLLGFVCAPALFQRVIIDCVDEPADVEAYGKNREVLTEGLTKLGYEYIQPDGAFYLWVRAPGGDAQAFCDVAKQFELLPVPSDSFGCPGWLRVSYCVAYQTCVDSLAAWEKTLAAMK
;
A
#
# COMPACT_ATOMS: atom_id res chain seq x y z
N GLU A 1 -32.72 -13.49 -6.67
CA GLU A 1 -31.66 -12.90 -7.51
C GLU A 1 -30.29 -13.17 -6.95
N GLN A 2 -30.00 -12.87 -5.68
CA GLN A 2 -28.69 -13.10 -5.02
C GLN A 2 -28.22 -14.57 -5.14
N LYS A 3 -29.09 -15.55 -4.92
CA LYS A 3 -28.75 -16.98 -5.07
C LYS A 3 -28.33 -17.36 -6.49
N LYS A 4 -28.94 -16.73 -7.51
CA LYS A 4 -28.56 -16.97 -8.91
C LYS A 4 -27.20 -16.36 -9.24
N ILE A 5 -26.91 -15.17 -8.74
CA ILE A 5 -25.61 -14.51 -8.90
C ILE A 5 -24.52 -15.33 -8.21
N TYR A 6 -24.75 -15.75 -6.96
CA TYR A 6 -23.81 -16.62 -6.24
C TYR A 6 -23.53 -17.93 -7.00
N ALA A 7 -24.57 -18.61 -7.48
CA ALA A 7 -24.41 -19.85 -8.23
C ALA A 7 -23.65 -19.65 -9.55
N ALA A 8 -23.89 -18.55 -10.25
CA ALA A 8 -23.16 -18.20 -11.47
C ALA A 8 -21.66 -17.94 -11.19
N CYS A 9 -21.35 -17.17 -10.14
CA CYS A 9 -19.97 -16.89 -9.72
C CYS A 9 -19.25 -18.17 -9.28
N ALA A 10 -19.89 -19.01 -8.48
CA ALA A 10 -19.33 -20.28 -8.02
C ALA A 10 -19.09 -21.26 -9.19
N GLY A 11 -20.03 -21.28 -10.16
CA GLY A 11 -19.88 -22.07 -11.38
C GLY A 11 -18.73 -21.58 -12.26
N ALA A 12 -18.62 -20.27 -12.47
CA ALA A 12 -17.53 -19.66 -13.22
C ALA A 12 -16.16 -19.92 -12.54
N ALA A 13 -16.07 -19.76 -11.23
CA ALA A 13 -14.85 -20.04 -10.48
C ALA A 13 -14.41 -21.51 -10.65
N ARG A 14 -15.37 -22.44 -10.59
CA ARG A 14 -15.10 -23.87 -10.79
C ARG A 14 -14.60 -24.18 -12.20
N LEU A 15 -15.19 -23.55 -13.23
CA LEU A 15 -14.76 -23.72 -14.62
C LEU A 15 -13.35 -23.17 -14.86
N LEU A 16 -12.97 -22.12 -14.14
CA LEU A 16 -11.63 -21.52 -14.17
C LEU A 16 -10.61 -22.24 -13.28
N GLY A 17 -11.00 -23.30 -12.59
CA GLY A 17 -10.12 -24.08 -11.73
C GLY A 17 -9.98 -23.58 -10.28
N PHE A 18 -10.69 -22.53 -9.88
CA PHE A 18 -10.69 -22.02 -8.51
C PHE A 18 -11.63 -22.83 -7.59
N VAL A 19 -11.28 -24.10 -7.38
CA VAL A 19 -12.13 -25.02 -6.60
C VAL A 19 -11.60 -25.22 -5.19
N CYS A 20 -10.29 -25.34 -5.06
CA CYS A 20 -9.60 -25.52 -3.78
C CYS A 20 -8.18 -24.97 -3.85
N ALA A 21 -7.59 -24.74 -2.69
CA ALA A 21 -6.19 -24.30 -2.62
C ALA A 21 -5.26 -25.36 -3.22
N PRO A 22 -4.18 -24.97 -3.91
CA PRO A 22 -3.18 -25.92 -4.41
C PRO A 22 -2.62 -26.81 -3.30
N ALA A 23 -2.47 -28.10 -3.56
CA ALA A 23 -2.05 -29.09 -2.56
C ALA A 23 -0.67 -28.76 -1.93
N LEU A 24 0.21 -28.13 -2.69
CA LEU A 24 1.51 -27.66 -2.18
C LEU A 24 1.31 -26.64 -1.02
N PHE A 25 0.49 -25.63 -1.23
CA PHE A 25 0.22 -24.61 -0.19
C PHE A 25 -0.56 -25.17 1.00
N GLN A 26 -1.44 -26.16 0.77
CA GLN A 26 -2.12 -26.85 1.87
C GLN A 26 -1.12 -27.60 2.78
N ARG A 27 -0.06 -28.15 2.21
CA ARG A 27 1.02 -28.81 2.99
C ARG A 27 1.90 -27.79 3.71
N VAL A 28 2.29 -26.71 3.03
CA VAL A 28 3.10 -25.65 3.63
C VAL A 28 2.40 -25.00 4.83
N ILE A 29 1.08 -24.78 4.74
CA ILE A 29 0.33 -24.12 5.80
C ILE A 29 0.26 -24.97 7.09
N ILE A 30 0.40 -26.29 6.98
CA ILE A 30 0.43 -27.16 8.18
C ILE A 30 1.62 -26.79 9.09
N ASP A 31 2.75 -26.47 8.48
CA ASP A 31 3.97 -26.14 9.20
C ASP A 31 4.09 -24.64 9.55
N CYS A 32 3.26 -23.77 8.92
CA CYS A 32 3.36 -22.32 9.03
C CYS A 32 2.11 -21.64 9.61
N VAL A 33 1.06 -22.40 9.97
CA VAL A 33 -0.22 -21.81 10.39
C VAL A 33 -0.11 -20.97 11.65
N ASP A 34 0.82 -21.30 12.54
CA ASP A 34 1.05 -20.60 13.81
C ASP A 34 2.17 -19.56 13.72
N GLU A 35 2.81 -19.42 12.53
CA GLU A 35 3.86 -18.43 12.32
C GLU A 35 3.25 -17.07 11.96
N PRO A 36 3.37 -16.06 12.83
CA PRO A 36 2.85 -14.74 12.56
C PRO A 36 3.69 -14.02 11.49
N ALA A 37 3.06 -13.08 10.77
CA ALA A 37 3.82 -12.12 9.98
C ALA A 37 4.73 -11.25 10.88
N ASP A 38 5.86 -10.80 10.36
CA ASP A 38 6.77 -9.89 11.07
C ASP A 38 6.16 -8.49 11.21
N VAL A 39 5.26 -8.35 12.17
CA VAL A 39 4.53 -7.09 12.45
C VAL A 39 5.48 -6.02 12.98
N GLU A 40 6.56 -6.43 13.67
CA GLU A 40 7.56 -5.50 14.20
C GLU A 40 8.33 -4.80 13.08
N ALA A 41 8.72 -5.54 12.03
CA ALA A 41 9.35 -4.94 10.85
C ALA A 41 8.45 -3.89 10.19
N TYR A 42 7.15 -4.17 10.06
CA TYR A 42 6.19 -3.18 9.56
C TYR A 42 6.04 -1.97 10.50
N GLY A 43 6.08 -2.20 11.80
CA GLY A 43 6.09 -1.12 12.80
C GLY A 43 7.26 -0.16 12.60
N LYS A 44 8.48 -0.67 12.46
CA LYS A 44 9.70 0.11 12.19
C LYS A 44 9.61 0.89 10.88
N ASN A 45 9.10 0.25 9.81
CA ASN A 45 8.89 0.92 8.53
C ASN A 45 7.91 2.08 8.64
N ARG A 46 6.80 1.86 9.34
CA ARG A 46 5.80 2.89 9.62
C ARG A 46 6.40 4.07 10.37
N GLU A 47 7.12 3.81 11.44
CA GLU A 47 7.74 4.83 12.29
C GLU A 47 8.70 5.72 11.49
N VAL A 48 9.67 5.13 10.80
CA VAL A 48 10.66 5.92 10.03
C VAL A 48 10.00 6.75 8.94
N LEU A 49 8.99 6.21 8.27
CA LEU A 49 8.29 6.92 7.20
C LEU A 49 7.43 8.07 7.76
N THR A 50 6.66 7.83 8.82
CA THR A 50 5.79 8.86 9.42
C THR A 50 6.60 9.97 10.08
N GLU A 51 7.69 9.64 10.76
CA GLU A 51 8.61 10.66 11.31
C GLU A 51 9.26 11.50 10.21
N GLY A 52 9.72 10.86 9.14
CA GLY A 52 10.32 11.56 8.01
C GLY A 52 9.33 12.50 7.32
N LEU A 53 8.13 12.02 7.03
CA LEU A 53 7.07 12.83 6.42
C LEU A 53 6.64 13.99 7.31
N THR A 54 6.58 13.79 8.63
CA THR A 54 6.31 14.86 9.60
C THR A 54 7.38 15.95 9.53
N LYS A 55 8.67 15.59 9.50
CA LYS A 55 9.78 16.55 9.40
C LYS A 55 9.73 17.34 8.09
N LEU A 56 9.27 16.73 7.01
CA LEU A 56 9.09 17.36 5.70
C LEU A 56 7.81 18.21 5.61
N GLY A 57 6.91 18.11 6.59
CA GLY A 57 5.67 18.88 6.65
C GLY A 57 4.52 18.28 5.83
N TYR A 58 4.56 17.01 5.52
CA TYR A 58 3.44 16.32 4.90
C TYR A 58 2.31 16.04 5.92
N GLU A 59 1.07 16.24 5.48
CA GLU A 59 -0.12 15.78 6.19
C GLU A 59 -0.37 14.31 5.85
N TYR A 60 -0.63 13.47 6.85
CA TYR A 60 -0.99 12.07 6.64
C TYR A 60 -1.98 11.59 7.70
N ILE A 61 -2.68 10.51 7.41
CA ILE A 61 -3.55 9.83 8.37
C ILE A 61 -2.71 8.79 9.10
N GLN A 62 -2.64 8.88 10.43
CA GLN A 62 -1.92 7.90 11.24
C GLN A 62 -2.55 6.51 11.06
N PRO A 63 -1.81 5.51 10.57
CA PRO A 63 -2.36 4.18 10.36
C PRO A 63 -2.40 3.39 11.68
N ASP A 64 -3.57 2.88 12.03
CA ASP A 64 -3.77 2.00 13.18
C ASP A 64 -3.64 0.52 12.81
N GLY A 65 -3.56 0.20 11.53
CA GLY A 65 -3.41 -1.16 11.02
C GLY A 65 -3.06 -1.18 9.53
N ALA A 66 -3.00 -2.38 8.97
CA ALA A 66 -2.58 -2.63 7.60
C ALA A 66 -1.12 -2.15 7.35
N PHE A 67 -0.75 -2.03 6.09
CA PHE A 67 0.60 -1.61 5.67
C PHE A 67 0.53 -0.48 4.62
N TYR A 68 -0.55 0.30 4.66
CA TYR A 68 -0.74 1.47 3.82
C TYR A 68 -0.84 2.74 4.66
N LEU A 69 -0.17 3.78 4.18
CA LEU A 69 -0.25 5.13 4.71
C LEU A 69 -0.96 6.02 3.69
N TRP A 70 -1.88 6.84 4.16
CA TRP A 70 -2.53 7.87 3.37
C TRP A 70 -1.84 9.20 3.61
N VAL A 71 -1.22 9.76 2.56
CA VAL A 71 -0.50 11.03 2.59
C VAL A 71 -1.25 12.03 1.72
N ARG A 72 -1.48 13.24 2.22
CA ARG A 72 -2.12 14.29 1.45
C ARG A 72 -1.17 14.81 0.38
N ALA A 73 -1.65 14.85 -0.86
CA ALA A 73 -0.88 15.45 -1.94
C ALA A 73 -0.81 16.98 -1.73
N PRO A 74 0.38 17.59 -1.72
CA PRO A 74 0.52 19.05 -1.73
C PRO A 74 -0.26 19.65 -2.91
N GLY A 75 -1.04 20.70 -2.63
CA GLY A 75 -1.94 21.29 -3.64
C GLY A 75 -3.22 20.49 -3.93
N GLY A 76 -3.40 19.30 -3.36
CA GLY A 76 -4.61 18.49 -3.49
C GLY A 76 -4.76 17.74 -4.82
N ASP A 77 -3.76 17.76 -5.71
CA ASP A 77 -3.73 17.00 -6.97
C ASP A 77 -2.77 15.82 -6.83
N ALA A 78 -3.34 14.64 -6.54
CA ALA A 78 -2.57 13.42 -6.33
C ALA A 78 -1.91 12.91 -7.62
N GLN A 79 -2.55 13.12 -8.78
CA GLN A 79 -1.98 12.69 -10.05
C GLN A 79 -0.78 13.56 -10.47
N ALA A 80 -0.92 14.88 -10.37
CA ALA A 80 0.19 15.81 -10.63
C ALA A 80 1.39 15.53 -9.70
N PHE A 81 1.14 15.27 -8.42
CA PHE A 81 2.18 14.86 -7.48
C PHE A 81 2.89 13.59 -7.95
N CYS A 82 2.15 12.54 -8.31
CA CYS A 82 2.73 11.28 -8.77
C CYS A 82 3.57 11.45 -10.05
N ASP A 83 3.17 12.32 -10.96
CA ASP A 83 3.90 12.56 -12.21
C ASP A 83 5.24 13.27 -11.96
N VAL A 84 5.30 14.16 -10.97
CA VAL A 84 6.57 14.77 -10.51
C VAL A 84 7.40 13.76 -9.72
N ALA A 85 6.78 12.99 -8.81
CA ALA A 85 7.45 12.01 -7.95
C ALA A 85 8.20 10.92 -8.74
N LYS A 86 7.66 10.51 -9.88
CA LYS A 86 8.30 9.55 -10.81
C LYS A 86 9.69 9.98 -11.27
N GLN A 87 9.94 11.29 -11.38
CA GLN A 87 11.26 11.80 -11.76
C GLN A 87 12.33 11.55 -10.70
N PHE A 88 11.90 11.27 -9.47
CA PHE A 88 12.75 10.97 -8.32
C PHE A 88 12.62 9.50 -7.86
N GLU A 89 12.10 8.61 -8.73
CA GLU A 89 11.88 7.20 -8.47
C GLU A 89 10.92 6.92 -7.28
N LEU A 90 10.07 7.90 -6.94
CA LEU A 90 9.04 7.77 -5.91
C LEU A 90 7.70 7.44 -6.59
N LEU A 91 7.11 6.29 -6.24
CA LEU A 91 5.94 5.73 -6.91
C LEU A 91 4.73 5.54 -5.96
N PRO A 92 4.21 6.60 -5.35
CA PRO A 92 2.95 6.50 -4.61
C PRO A 92 1.78 6.31 -5.59
N VAL A 93 0.65 5.85 -5.08
CA VAL A 93 -0.53 5.61 -5.89
C VAL A 93 -1.58 6.71 -5.63
N PRO A 94 -2.09 7.41 -6.66
CA PRO A 94 -3.19 8.35 -6.48
C PRO A 94 -4.42 7.63 -5.94
N SER A 95 -5.10 8.24 -4.98
CA SER A 95 -6.20 7.58 -4.26
C SER A 95 -7.59 7.90 -4.78
N ASP A 96 -7.69 8.55 -5.92
CA ASP A 96 -8.96 8.94 -6.55
C ASP A 96 -9.83 7.71 -6.84
N SER A 97 -9.24 6.64 -7.36
CA SER A 97 -9.93 5.37 -7.61
C SER A 97 -10.36 4.62 -6.35
N PHE A 98 -9.85 5.01 -5.19
CA PHE A 98 -10.22 4.46 -3.87
C PHE A 98 -11.22 5.35 -3.13
N GLY A 99 -11.78 6.37 -3.78
CA GLY A 99 -12.75 7.29 -3.19
C GLY A 99 -12.16 8.37 -2.28
N CYS A 100 -10.83 8.59 -2.33
CA CYS A 100 -10.13 9.58 -1.54
C CYS A 100 -9.33 10.55 -2.44
N PRO A 101 -10.00 11.44 -3.20
CA PRO A 101 -9.31 12.35 -4.09
C PRO A 101 -8.37 13.29 -3.33
N GLY A 102 -7.24 13.59 -3.96
CA GLY A 102 -6.20 14.46 -3.36
C GLY A 102 -5.32 13.78 -2.32
N TRP A 103 -5.43 12.46 -2.15
CA TRP A 103 -4.59 11.66 -1.28
C TRP A 103 -3.73 10.67 -2.07
N LEU A 104 -2.63 10.28 -1.48
CA LEU A 104 -1.68 9.30 -1.98
C LEU A 104 -1.71 8.07 -1.09
N ARG A 105 -1.82 6.89 -1.70
CA ARG A 105 -1.64 5.64 -0.98
C ARG A 105 -0.18 5.20 -1.09
N VAL A 106 0.46 5.05 0.04
CA VAL A 106 1.86 4.65 0.17
C VAL A 106 1.93 3.32 0.89
N SER A 107 2.57 2.33 0.28
CA SER A 107 2.82 1.05 0.93
C SER A 107 4.15 1.09 1.69
N TYR A 108 4.16 0.59 2.93
CA TYR A 108 5.38 0.42 3.71
C TYR A 108 5.74 -1.06 3.98
N CYS A 109 5.15 -2.00 3.23
CA CYS A 109 5.53 -3.41 3.24
C CYS A 109 6.72 -3.68 2.30
N VAL A 110 7.81 -2.95 2.51
CA VAL A 110 9.05 -3.01 1.74
C VAL A 110 10.24 -3.18 2.68
N ALA A 111 11.45 -3.31 2.16
CA ALA A 111 12.64 -3.32 3.01
C ALA A 111 12.78 -2.00 3.79
N TYR A 112 13.23 -2.06 5.04
CA TYR A 112 13.42 -0.88 5.90
C TYR A 112 14.25 0.21 5.22
N GLN A 113 15.33 -0.18 4.56
CA GLN A 113 16.20 0.75 3.85
C GLN A 113 15.46 1.50 2.73
N THR A 114 14.52 0.84 2.04
CA THR A 114 13.69 1.50 1.02
C THR A 114 12.84 2.62 1.62
N CYS A 115 12.31 2.45 2.83
CA CYS A 115 11.58 3.51 3.53
C CYS A 115 12.50 4.69 3.87
N VAL A 116 13.71 4.40 4.39
CA VAL A 116 14.72 5.42 4.70
C VAL A 116 15.13 6.21 3.46
N ASP A 117 15.51 5.52 2.41
CA ASP A 117 16.02 6.12 1.16
C ASP A 117 14.94 6.94 0.44
N SER A 118 13.67 6.53 0.56
CA SER A 118 12.54 7.25 -0.04
C SER A 118 12.37 8.68 0.48
N LEU A 119 12.83 8.99 1.70
CA LEU A 119 12.64 10.30 2.32
C LEU A 119 13.31 11.43 1.52
N ALA A 120 14.49 11.16 0.94
CA ALA A 120 15.15 12.10 0.05
C ALA A 120 14.34 12.39 -1.23
N ALA A 121 13.62 11.37 -1.75
CA ALA A 121 12.76 11.53 -2.90
C ALA A 121 11.48 12.32 -2.55
N TRP A 122 10.90 12.11 -1.36
CA TRP A 122 9.79 12.91 -0.85
C TRP A 122 10.17 14.38 -0.73
N GLU A 123 11.36 14.69 -0.18
CA GLU A 123 11.87 16.07 -0.07
C GLU A 123 12.02 16.73 -1.43
N LYS A 124 12.67 16.05 -2.40
CA LYS A 124 12.87 16.55 -3.76
C LYS A 124 11.55 16.80 -4.48
N THR A 125 10.60 15.87 -4.34
CA THR A 125 9.27 16.00 -4.94
C THR A 125 8.54 17.23 -4.39
N LEU A 126 8.56 17.41 -3.07
CA LEU A 126 7.94 18.57 -2.42
C LEU A 126 8.56 19.90 -2.89
N ALA A 127 9.88 19.93 -3.08
CA ALA A 127 10.58 21.10 -3.60
C ALA A 127 10.22 21.41 -5.05
N ALA A 128 10.03 20.38 -5.87
CA ALA A 128 9.66 20.53 -7.28
C ALA A 128 8.18 20.89 -7.50
N MET A 129 7.32 20.72 -6.49
CA MET A 129 5.90 21.09 -6.52
C MET A 129 5.64 22.55 -6.11
N LYS A 130 6.63 23.25 -5.60
CA LYS A 130 6.56 24.68 -5.22
C LYS A 130 6.84 25.57 -6.42
#